data_80592210190ac67b0e5449af951a5ec4
#
_entry.id   80592210190ac67b0e5449af951a5ec4
#
_cell.length_a   1.000
_cell.length_b   1.000
_cell.length_c   1.000
_cell.angle_alpha   90.00
_cell.angle_beta   90.00
_cell.angle_gamma   90.00
#
_symmetry.space_group_name_H-M   'P 1'
#
loop_
_entity.id
_entity.type
_entity.pdbx_description
1 polymer ?
#
loop_
_entity_poly.entity_id
_entity_poly.type
_entity_poly.pdbx_seq_one_letter_code
_entity_poly.pdbx_strand_id
1 'polypeptide(L)'
;MCRPRRRSFLMKRASKAVGIIPARWGSTRFPGKPLHLIAGKPLLQHVWEQCRRAKSLDSVIIATDDMRIAKAAFDWGAEVAMTSKSHQSGTDRIAEVVRKSRAFDFILNIQGDEPLVEPQLLDRLVKTLRSNPDVEIVTAAHPFSNPAEASSPHQVKVIVDLSGRALYFSRYAIPFPRNRSAAIKYLRHQGVYGFRRKTLLDFVKWKPSPLERAESLEQLRALENGVMVHVLLMKHGSPGVDTPADAKALERKLARAQRRRISR
;
A
#
# COMPACT_ATOMS: atom_id res chain seq x y z
N MET A 1 11.29 -20.20 55.31
CA MET A 1 11.06 -18.82 54.80
C MET A 1 11.11 -18.82 53.26
N CYS A 2 9.95 -18.76 52.63
CA CYS A 2 9.82 -18.81 51.18
C CYS A 2 9.80 -17.35 50.64
N ARG A 3 10.80 -16.96 49.83
CA ARG A 3 10.84 -15.61 49.21
C ARG A 3 9.86 -15.57 48.05
N PRO A 4 8.98 -14.58 47.96
CA PRO A 4 8.08 -14.42 46.81
C PRO A 4 8.88 -14.05 45.57
N ARG A 5 8.72 -14.81 44.47
CA ARG A 5 9.23 -14.46 43.13
C ARG A 5 8.55 -13.15 42.66
N ARG A 6 9.32 -12.08 42.56
CA ARG A 6 8.89 -10.84 41.88
C ARG A 6 8.62 -11.17 40.42
N ARG A 7 7.35 -11.25 40.04
CA ARG A 7 6.93 -11.17 38.62
C ARG A 7 7.24 -9.76 38.18
N SER A 8 8.29 -9.59 37.37
CA SER A 8 8.52 -8.36 36.64
C SER A 8 7.39 -8.19 35.63
N PHE A 9 6.49 -7.25 35.90
CA PHE A 9 5.52 -6.75 34.94
C PHE A 9 6.31 -5.93 33.90
N LEU A 10 6.87 -6.60 32.90
CA LEU A 10 7.35 -5.92 31.69
C LEU A 10 6.11 -5.32 31.03
N MET A 11 5.89 -4.02 31.23
CA MET A 11 4.91 -3.28 30.45
C MET A 11 5.21 -3.52 28.98
N LYS A 12 4.36 -4.28 28.27
CA LYS A 12 4.45 -4.48 26.83
C LYS A 12 4.39 -3.08 26.20
N ARG A 13 5.50 -2.64 25.62
CA ARG A 13 5.53 -1.41 24.80
C ARG A 13 4.38 -1.48 23.80
N ALA A 14 3.56 -0.43 23.74
CA ALA A 14 2.49 -0.34 22.75
C ALA A 14 3.11 -0.47 21.35
N SER A 15 2.59 -1.42 20.56
CA SER A 15 3.08 -1.67 19.21
C SER A 15 2.73 -0.49 18.31
N LYS A 16 3.76 0.09 17.65
CA LYS A 16 3.64 1.26 16.79
C LYS A 16 3.52 0.88 15.32
N ALA A 17 2.75 1.68 14.58
CA ALA A 17 2.56 1.54 13.15
C ALA A 17 3.04 2.79 12.40
N VAL A 18 3.68 2.61 11.25
CA VAL A 18 4.14 3.68 10.37
C VAL A 18 3.59 3.47 8.95
N GLY A 19 3.10 4.56 8.34
CA GLY A 19 2.86 4.62 6.91
C GLY A 19 4.13 5.14 6.21
N ILE A 20 4.67 4.39 5.26
CA ILE A 20 5.82 4.84 4.47
C ILE A 20 5.38 4.93 3.02
N ILE A 21 5.61 6.11 2.42
CA ILE A 21 5.27 6.42 1.03
C ILE A 21 6.56 6.46 0.23
N PRO A 22 6.92 5.40 -0.51
CA PRO A 22 8.08 5.43 -1.39
C PRO A 22 7.81 6.36 -2.57
N ALA A 23 8.73 7.28 -2.85
CA ALA A 23 8.64 8.22 -3.94
C ALA A 23 9.97 8.32 -4.68
N ARG A 24 9.94 8.20 -6.02
CA ARG A 24 11.10 8.39 -6.89
C ARG A 24 10.78 9.37 -8.01
N TRP A 25 11.80 10.12 -8.43
CA TRP A 25 11.63 11.05 -9.54
C TRP A 25 11.48 10.35 -10.89
N GLY A 26 12.27 9.30 -11.09
CA GLY A 26 12.34 8.55 -12.34
C GLY A 26 11.08 7.71 -12.58
N SER A 27 10.18 8.23 -13.40
CA SER A 27 9.07 7.48 -14.00
C SER A 27 9.15 7.64 -15.50
N THR A 28 9.27 6.55 -16.25
CA THR A 28 9.37 6.58 -17.71
C THR A 28 8.08 7.08 -18.37
N ARG A 29 6.93 6.70 -17.82
CA ARG A 29 5.60 7.06 -18.33
C ARG A 29 5.15 8.46 -17.91
N PHE A 30 5.65 8.97 -16.79
CA PHE A 30 5.24 10.25 -16.23
C PHE A 30 6.39 10.85 -15.39
N PRO A 31 7.41 11.48 -16.04
CA PRO A 31 8.54 12.09 -15.35
C PRO A 31 8.08 13.16 -14.35
N GLY A 32 8.68 13.16 -13.15
CA GLY A 32 8.31 14.10 -12.09
C GLY A 32 6.92 13.88 -11.48
N LYS A 33 6.30 12.74 -11.76
CA LYS A 33 4.96 12.35 -11.26
C LYS A 33 4.67 12.75 -9.81
N PRO A 34 5.55 12.51 -8.82
CA PRO A 34 5.27 12.84 -7.43
C PRO A 34 4.98 14.32 -7.16
N LEU A 35 5.61 15.21 -7.92
CA LEU A 35 5.43 16.65 -7.76
C LEU A 35 4.51 17.27 -8.82
N HIS A 36 3.88 16.46 -9.67
CA HIS A 36 2.88 16.95 -10.62
C HIS A 36 1.67 17.53 -9.88
N LEU A 37 1.28 18.74 -10.27
CA LEU A 37 0.17 19.44 -9.62
C LEU A 37 -1.19 18.90 -10.08
N ILE A 38 -2.04 18.59 -9.12
CA ILE A 38 -3.43 18.20 -9.31
C ILE A 38 -4.27 19.09 -8.41
N ALA A 39 -5.16 19.88 -8.99
CA ALA A 39 -5.95 20.87 -8.27
C ALA A 39 -5.08 21.78 -7.35
N GLY A 40 -3.93 22.21 -7.85
CA GLY A 40 -3.01 23.12 -7.16
C GLY A 40 -2.09 22.49 -6.11
N LYS A 41 -2.14 21.15 -5.90
CA LYS A 41 -1.26 20.44 -4.95
C LYS A 41 -0.50 19.31 -5.65
N PRO A 42 0.77 19.05 -5.28
CA PRO A 42 1.50 17.88 -5.75
C PRO A 42 0.77 16.57 -5.48
N LEU A 43 0.85 15.63 -6.43
CA LEU A 43 0.25 14.31 -6.30
C LEU A 43 0.64 13.61 -4.99
N LEU A 44 1.93 13.63 -4.64
CA LEU A 44 2.45 13.03 -3.41
C LEU A 44 1.89 13.69 -2.15
N GLN A 45 1.64 15.00 -2.19
CA GLN A 45 1.03 15.73 -1.07
C GLN A 45 -0.41 15.27 -0.82
N HIS A 46 -1.19 15.01 -1.87
CA HIS A 46 -2.53 14.43 -1.71
C HIS A 46 -2.48 13.08 -0.98
N VAL A 47 -1.54 12.19 -1.36
CA VAL A 47 -1.36 10.88 -0.71
C VAL A 47 -0.99 11.08 0.76
N TRP A 48 0.01 11.92 1.04
CA TRP A 48 0.49 12.18 2.39
C TRP A 48 -0.62 12.75 3.30
N GLU A 49 -1.38 13.73 2.81
CA GLU A 49 -2.52 14.31 3.55
C GLU A 49 -3.59 13.24 3.90
N GLN A 50 -3.86 12.28 3.01
CA GLN A 50 -4.77 11.18 3.32
C GLN A 50 -4.18 10.25 4.39
N CYS A 51 -2.90 9.90 4.28
CA CYS A 51 -2.22 9.06 5.28
C CYS A 51 -2.23 9.70 6.67
N ARG A 52 -2.01 11.03 6.76
CA ARG A 52 -2.05 11.80 8.01
C ARG A 52 -3.41 11.77 8.71
N ARG A 53 -4.48 11.44 7.99
CA ARG A 53 -5.85 11.34 8.55
C ARG A 53 -6.14 9.95 9.13
N ALA A 54 -5.30 8.96 8.88
CA ALA A 54 -5.43 7.64 9.49
C ALA A 54 -5.07 7.70 10.98
N LYS A 55 -5.97 7.18 11.82
CA LYS A 55 -5.85 7.26 13.28
C LYS A 55 -4.91 6.23 13.90
N SER A 56 -4.66 5.15 13.16
CA SER A 56 -3.84 4.04 13.63
C SER A 56 -2.35 4.19 13.31
N LEU A 57 -1.98 5.17 12.51
CA LEU A 57 -0.58 5.46 12.18
C LEU A 57 0.03 6.42 13.20
N ASP A 58 1.13 6.01 13.81
CA ASP A 58 1.90 6.83 14.74
C ASP A 58 2.80 7.84 14.01
N SER A 59 3.19 7.54 12.75
CA SER A 59 3.97 8.40 11.87
C SER A 59 3.69 8.11 10.40
N VAL A 60 3.93 9.12 9.54
CA VAL A 60 3.87 9.01 8.08
C VAL A 60 5.15 9.58 7.49
N ILE A 61 5.94 8.73 6.83
CA ILE A 61 7.28 9.06 6.31
C ILE A 61 7.26 8.98 4.78
N ILE A 62 7.80 10.00 4.12
CA ILE A 62 8.08 9.98 2.68
C ILE A 62 9.51 9.48 2.50
N ALA A 63 9.67 8.32 1.82
CA ALA A 63 10.97 7.73 1.54
C ALA A 63 11.39 8.03 0.11
N THR A 64 12.46 8.79 -0.09
CA THR A 64 12.89 9.23 -1.42
C THR A 64 14.41 9.27 -1.55
N ASP A 65 14.90 9.19 -2.78
CA ASP A 65 16.30 9.38 -3.16
C ASP A 65 16.53 10.72 -3.91
N ASP A 66 15.49 11.56 -4.03
CA ASP A 66 15.52 12.77 -4.81
C ASP A 66 15.31 14.01 -3.94
N MET A 67 16.28 14.92 -3.97
CA MET A 67 16.26 16.14 -3.14
C MET A 67 15.10 17.10 -3.48
N ARG A 68 14.59 17.08 -4.71
CA ARG A 68 13.43 17.91 -5.10
C ARG A 68 12.17 17.43 -4.38
N ILE A 69 11.99 16.10 -4.31
CA ILE A 69 10.88 15.50 -3.57
C ILE A 69 11.05 15.73 -2.07
N ALA A 70 12.27 15.54 -1.54
CA ALA A 70 12.57 15.73 -0.13
C ALA A 70 12.28 17.16 0.32
N LYS A 71 12.77 18.17 -0.44
CA LYS A 71 12.54 19.57 -0.15
C LYS A 71 11.05 19.91 -0.17
N ALA A 72 10.34 19.56 -1.24
CA ALA A 72 8.92 19.80 -1.32
C ALA A 72 8.15 19.16 -0.16
N ALA A 73 8.44 17.89 0.17
CA ALA A 73 7.80 17.19 1.28
C ALA A 73 8.09 17.85 2.63
N PHE A 74 9.31 18.33 2.85
CA PHE A 74 9.69 19.08 4.05
C PHE A 74 8.89 20.40 4.18
N ASP A 75 8.69 21.11 3.07
CA ASP A 75 7.91 22.35 3.02
C ASP A 75 6.43 22.12 3.42
N TRP A 76 5.92 20.90 3.28
CA TRP A 76 4.57 20.52 3.76
C TRP A 76 4.55 20.09 5.23
N GLY A 77 5.69 19.98 5.88
CA GLY A 77 5.85 19.45 7.24
C GLY A 77 5.82 17.93 7.31
N ALA A 78 6.16 17.22 6.21
CA ALA A 78 6.26 15.78 6.21
C ALA A 78 7.60 15.31 6.80
N GLU A 79 7.57 14.18 7.52
CA GLU A 79 8.80 13.44 7.82
C GLU A 79 9.37 12.85 6.52
N VAL A 80 10.67 13.06 6.30
CA VAL A 80 11.37 12.58 5.10
C VAL A 80 12.53 11.68 5.50
N ALA A 81 12.64 10.53 4.85
CA ALA A 81 13.78 9.64 4.94
C ALA A 81 14.51 9.59 3.58
N MET A 82 15.76 10.07 3.56
CA MET A 82 16.63 9.88 2.40
C MET A 82 17.08 8.43 2.31
N THR A 83 16.95 7.86 1.12
CA THR A 83 17.23 6.45 0.83
C THR A 83 18.12 6.30 -0.40
N SER A 84 18.72 5.12 -0.57
CA SER A 84 19.58 4.84 -1.71
C SER A 84 18.85 4.93 -3.05
N LYS A 85 19.56 5.38 -4.09
CA LYS A 85 19.12 5.33 -5.50
C LYS A 85 19.12 3.91 -6.08
N SER A 86 19.83 2.97 -5.44
CA SER A 86 20.00 1.60 -5.94
C SER A 86 18.78 0.71 -5.75
N HIS A 87 17.77 1.14 -4.99
CA HIS A 87 16.58 0.33 -4.75
C HIS A 87 15.80 0.05 -6.02
N GLN A 88 15.55 -1.25 -6.25
CA GLN A 88 14.80 -1.70 -7.43
C GLN A 88 13.29 -1.53 -7.25
N SER A 89 12.81 -1.63 -5.99
CA SER A 89 11.38 -1.55 -5.66
C SER A 89 11.07 -0.54 -4.56
N GLY A 90 9.78 -0.20 -4.45
CA GLY A 90 9.27 0.58 -3.32
C GLY A 90 9.43 -0.16 -1.99
N THR A 91 9.29 -1.48 -2.01
CA THR A 91 9.43 -2.35 -0.82
C THR A 91 10.87 -2.36 -0.29
N ASP A 92 11.89 -2.40 -1.17
CA ASP A 92 13.29 -2.27 -0.75
C ASP A 92 13.55 -0.92 -0.10
N ARG A 93 12.98 0.14 -0.67
CA ARG A 93 13.13 1.50 -0.16
C ARG A 93 12.55 1.67 1.23
N ILE A 94 11.34 1.18 1.48
CA ILE A 94 10.73 1.25 2.82
C ILE A 94 11.47 0.36 3.82
N ALA A 95 12.01 -0.78 3.39
CA ALA A 95 12.80 -1.65 4.26
C ALA A 95 14.10 -0.96 4.73
N GLU A 96 14.73 -0.12 3.91
CA GLU A 96 15.88 0.69 4.35
C GLU A 96 15.49 1.63 5.50
N VAL A 97 14.35 2.34 5.39
CA VAL A 97 13.86 3.21 6.46
C VAL A 97 13.62 2.43 7.74
N VAL A 98 12.97 1.26 7.61
CA VAL A 98 12.64 0.39 8.75
C VAL A 98 13.90 -0.19 9.42
N ARG A 99 14.97 -0.48 8.67
CA ARG A 99 16.25 -0.94 9.25
C ARG A 99 16.89 0.11 10.15
N LYS A 100 16.79 1.39 9.78
CA LYS A 100 17.38 2.51 10.52
C LYS A 100 16.64 2.84 11.82
N SER A 101 15.39 2.38 11.98
CA SER A 101 14.59 2.62 13.19
C SER A 101 13.95 1.32 13.69
N ARG A 102 14.08 1.05 15.01
CA ARG A 102 13.36 -0.04 15.68
C ARG A 102 12.04 0.40 16.32
N ALA A 103 11.57 1.59 15.96
CA ALA A 103 10.40 2.19 16.61
C ALA A 103 9.08 1.51 16.25
N PHE A 104 8.98 0.91 15.05
CA PHE A 104 7.72 0.44 14.48
C PHE A 104 7.67 -1.07 14.34
N ASP A 105 6.53 -1.65 14.68
CA ASP A 105 6.23 -3.09 14.61
C ASP A 105 5.41 -3.42 13.36
N PHE A 106 4.57 -2.47 12.91
CA PHE A 106 3.74 -2.57 11.72
C PHE A 106 4.08 -1.48 10.71
N ILE A 107 4.25 -1.88 9.46
CA ILE A 107 4.68 -1.00 8.38
C ILE A 107 3.65 -1.05 7.26
N LEU A 108 3.07 0.09 6.90
CA LEU A 108 2.27 0.21 5.68
C LEU A 108 3.14 0.74 4.54
N ASN A 109 3.18 -0.01 3.44
CA ASN A 109 3.71 0.44 2.15
C ASN A 109 2.55 1.07 1.36
N ILE A 110 2.58 2.39 1.22
CA ILE A 110 1.50 3.16 0.60
C ILE A 110 2.01 3.77 -0.70
N GLN A 111 1.34 3.45 -1.81
CA GLN A 111 1.79 3.91 -3.12
C GLN A 111 1.64 5.43 -3.26
N GLY A 112 2.73 6.09 -3.69
CA GLY A 112 2.77 7.55 -3.88
C GLY A 112 1.92 8.07 -5.04
N ASP A 113 1.20 7.20 -5.73
CA ASP A 113 0.31 7.49 -6.84
C ASP A 113 -1.17 7.15 -6.58
N GLU A 114 -1.53 6.86 -5.33
CA GLU A 114 -2.92 6.65 -4.88
C GLU A 114 -3.45 7.86 -4.06
N PRO A 115 -3.70 9.03 -4.66
CA PRO A 115 -4.04 10.28 -3.96
C PRO A 115 -5.39 10.25 -3.24
N LEU A 116 -6.22 9.27 -3.51
CA LEU A 116 -7.52 9.07 -2.87
C LEU A 116 -7.55 7.82 -1.97
N VAL A 117 -6.37 7.35 -1.52
CA VAL A 117 -6.32 6.25 -0.54
C VAL A 117 -7.16 6.59 0.67
N GLU A 118 -8.03 5.68 1.09
CA GLU A 118 -8.95 5.93 2.19
C GLU A 118 -8.24 5.77 3.54
N PRO A 119 -8.26 6.79 4.44
CA PRO A 119 -7.68 6.66 5.78
C PRO A 119 -8.23 5.46 6.55
N GLN A 120 -9.53 5.16 6.41
CA GLN A 120 -10.18 4.02 7.04
C GLN A 120 -9.63 2.68 6.56
N LEU A 121 -9.18 2.58 5.31
CA LEU A 121 -8.50 1.39 4.82
C LEU A 121 -7.16 1.20 5.55
N LEU A 122 -6.36 2.28 5.70
CA LEU A 122 -5.10 2.23 6.42
C LEU A 122 -5.30 1.80 7.88
N ASP A 123 -6.33 2.34 8.54
CA ASP A 123 -6.71 1.93 9.90
C ASP A 123 -7.09 0.44 9.98
N ARG A 124 -7.85 -0.07 9.00
CA ARG A 124 -8.21 -1.48 8.93
C ARG A 124 -7.01 -2.39 8.73
N LEU A 125 -6.06 -2.02 7.86
CA LEU A 125 -4.82 -2.78 7.64
C LEU A 125 -4.02 -2.92 8.95
N VAL A 126 -3.81 -1.81 9.66
CA VAL A 126 -3.10 -1.83 10.96
C VAL A 126 -3.87 -2.65 12.00
N LYS A 127 -5.19 -2.46 12.08
CA LYS A 127 -6.05 -3.23 13.01
C LYS A 127 -5.93 -4.74 12.75
N THR A 128 -5.95 -5.16 11.49
CA THR A 128 -5.82 -6.57 11.11
C THR A 128 -4.50 -7.16 11.59
N LEU A 129 -3.38 -6.46 11.36
CA LEU A 129 -2.07 -6.89 11.84
C LEU A 129 -1.99 -6.93 13.38
N ARG A 130 -2.64 -5.99 14.08
CA ARG A 130 -2.64 -5.96 15.56
C ARG A 130 -3.46 -7.09 16.17
N SER A 131 -4.64 -7.38 15.59
CA SER A 131 -5.59 -8.33 16.16
C SER A 131 -5.33 -9.79 15.76
N ASN A 132 -4.59 -10.06 14.69
CA ASN A 132 -4.34 -11.41 14.18
C ASN A 132 -2.84 -11.69 14.11
N PRO A 133 -2.26 -12.38 15.13
CA PRO A 133 -0.82 -12.68 15.16
C PRO A 133 -0.31 -13.47 13.96
N ASP A 134 -1.16 -14.32 13.38
CA ASP A 134 -0.81 -15.18 12.24
C ASP A 134 -0.79 -14.43 10.90
N VAL A 135 -1.40 -13.22 10.82
CA VAL A 135 -1.34 -12.39 9.62
C VAL A 135 -0.02 -11.65 9.57
N GLU A 136 0.83 -12.03 8.62
CA GLU A 136 2.14 -11.43 8.41
C GLU A 136 2.12 -10.29 7.38
N ILE A 137 1.32 -10.46 6.33
CA ILE A 137 1.10 -9.47 5.27
C ILE A 137 -0.40 -9.27 5.10
N VAL A 138 -0.83 -8.03 4.96
CA VAL A 138 -2.21 -7.67 4.65
C VAL A 138 -2.24 -6.70 3.48
N THR A 139 -3.21 -6.87 2.59
CA THR A 139 -3.48 -5.99 1.45
C THR A 139 -4.99 -5.79 1.28
N ALA A 140 -5.42 -5.13 0.22
CA ALA A 140 -6.83 -4.88 -0.05
C ALA A 140 -7.22 -5.25 -1.48
N ALA A 141 -8.51 -5.52 -1.66
CA ALA A 141 -9.11 -5.68 -2.97
C ALA A 141 -10.57 -5.22 -2.97
N HIS A 142 -11.09 -4.89 -4.12
CA HIS A 142 -12.48 -4.51 -4.32
C HIS A 142 -13.04 -5.10 -5.61
N PRO A 143 -14.37 -5.28 -5.74
CA PRO A 143 -14.97 -5.70 -6.99
C PRO A 143 -14.68 -4.69 -8.11
N PHE A 144 -14.49 -5.16 -9.34
CA PHE A 144 -14.50 -4.27 -10.50
C PHE A 144 -15.87 -3.64 -10.66
N SER A 145 -15.91 -2.32 -10.89
CA SER A 145 -17.15 -1.60 -11.20
C SER A 145 -17.70 -1.99 -12.57
N ASN A 146 -16.80 -2.21 -13.52
CA ASN A 146 -17.09 -2.76 -14.84
C ASN A 146 -16.34 -4.10 -15.01
N PRO A 147 -17.03 -5.25 -15.09
CA PRO A 147 -16.38 -6.56 -15.25
C PRO A 147 -15.48 -6.68 -16.48
N ALA A 148 -15.74 -5.92 -17.54
CA ALA A 148 -14.90 -5.90 -18.75
C ALA A 148 -13.47 -5.39 -18.47
N GLU A 149 -13.29 -4.55 -17.45
CA GLU A 149 -11.97 -4.06 -17.05
C GLU A 149 -11.07 -5.16 -16.47
N ALA A 150 -11.65 -6.28 -16.04
CA ALA A 150 -10.86 -7.41 -15.54
C ALA A 150 -9.98 -8.05 -16.62
N SER A 151 -10.26 -7.84 -17.90
CA SER A 151 -9.41 -8.29 -19.01
C SER A 151 -8.12 -7.49 -19.15
N SER A 152 -8.05 -6.27 -18.57
CA SER A 152 -6.86 -5.41 -18.65
C SER A 152 -5.70 -5.99 -17.85
N PRO A 153 -4.51 -6.23 -18.46
CA PRO A 153 -3.34 -6.73 -17.75
C PRO A 153 -2.70 -5.67 -16.83
N HIS A 154 -3.10 -4.40 -16.95
CA HIS A 154 -2.64 -3.31 -16.09
C HIS A 154 -3.34 -3.31 -14.73
N GLN A 155 -4.46 -4.00 -14.62
CA GLN A 155 -5.23 -4.12 -13.38
C GLN A 155 -5.07 -5.53 -12.82
N VAL A 156 -4.40 -5.66 -11.69
CA VAL A 156 -4.12 -6.94 -11.06
C VAL A 156 -5.38 -7.52 -10.43
N LYS A 157 -5.66 -8.80 -10.68
CA LYS A 157 -6.73 -9.57 -10.04
C LYS A 157 -6.17 -10.38 -8.90
N VAL A 158 -7.01 -10.62 -7.90
CA VAL A 158 -6.70 -11.53 -6.80
C VAL A 158 -7.87 -12.47 -6.58
N ILE A 159 -7.57 -13.73 -6.33
CA ILE A 159 -8.53 -14.70 -5.79
C ILE A 159 -8.19 -14.99 -4.34
N VAL A 160 -9.22 -15.12 -3.53
CA VAL A 160 -9.11 -15.36 -2.10
C VAL A 160 -9.90 -16.61 -1.70
N ASP A 161 -9.47 -17.25 -0.63
CA ASP A 161 -10.24 -18.29 0.00
C ASP A 161 -11.37 -17.70 0.88
N LEU A 162 -12.19 -18.58 1.47
CA LEU A 162 -13.30 -18.19 2.33
C LEU A 162 -12.86 -17.44 3.61
N SER A 163 -11.60 -17.55 4.01
CA SER A 163 -11.02 -16.85 5.16
C SER A 163 -10.39 -15.49 4.80
N GLY A 164 -10.39 -15.14 3.50
CA GLY A 164 -9.78 -13.91 3.01
C GLY A 164 -8.28 -14.00 2.73
N ARG A 165 -7.69 -15.23 2.70
CA ARG A 165 -6.29 -15.41 2.29
C ARG A 165 -6.19 -15.36 0.78
N ALA A 166 -5.19 -14.65 0.25
CA ALA A 166 -4.89 -14.69 -1.17
C ALA A 166 -4.44 -16.09 -1.59
N LEU A 167 -5.11 -16.63 -2.61
CA LEU A 167 -4.70 -17.85 -3.28
C LEU A 167 -3.74 -17.56 -4.44
N TYR A 168 -4.01 -16.50 -5.20
CA TYR A 168 -3.13 -16.06 -6.29
C TYR A 168 -3.43 -14.62 -6.72
N PHE A 169 -2.40 -13.95 -7.28
CA PHE A 169 -2.52 -12.65 -7.95
C PHE A 169 -2.12 -12.82 -9.41
N SER A 170 -2.89 -12.23 -10.33
CA SER A 170 -2.59 -12.32 -11.77
C SER A 170 -2.95 -11.07 -12.53
N ARG A 171 -2.16 -10.81 -13.60
CA ARG A 171 -2.55 -9.85 -14.63
C ARG A 171 -3.62 -10.40 -15.56
N TYR A 172 -3.78 -11.70 -15.62
CA TYR A 172 -4.85 -12.35 -16.38
C TYR A 172 -6.17 -12.34 -15.61
N ALA A 173 -7.30 -12.43 -16.33
CA ALA A 173 -8.61 -12.50 -15.68
C ALA A 173 -8.81 -13.86 -15.00
N ILE A 174 -8.76 -13.89 -13.70
CA ILE A 174 -8.96 -15.07 -12.85
C ILE A 174 -10.08 -14.82 -11.83
N PRO A 175 -10.93 -15.86 -11.52
CA PRO A 175 -10.95 -17.23 -12.08
C PRO A 175 -11.55 -17.29 -13.50
N PHE A 176 -11.25 -18.37 -14.24
CA PHE A 176 -11.86 -18.61 -15.56
C PHE A 176 -13.31 -19.08 -15.41
N PRO A 177 -14.29 -18.39 -16.03
CA PRO A 177 -15.70 -18.80 -15.97
C PRO A 177 -15.99 -19.91 -16.97
N ARG A 178 -15.84 -21.16 -16.57
CA ARG A 178 -16.19 -22.29 -17.44
C ARG A 178 -17.68 -22.24 -17.83
N ASN A 179 -18.54 -21.90 -16.86
CA ASN A 179 -19.96 -21.63 -17.14
C ASN A 179 -20.17 -20.12 -17.27
N ARG A 180 -20.50 -19.64 -18.48
CA ARG A 180 -20.71 -18.21 -18.76
C ARG A 180 -21.91 -17.59 -18.05
N SER A 181 -22.85 -18.41 -17.56
CA SER A 181 -23.99 -17.95 -16.74
C SER A 181 -23.62 -17.68 -15.29
N ALA A 182 -22.45 -18.13 -14.83
CA ALA A 182 -21.98 -17.86 -13.47
C ALA A 182 -21.59 -16.39 -13.33
N ALA A 183 -22.28 -15.67 -12.46
CA ALA A 183 -21.94 -14.28 -12.13
C ALA A 183 -20.63 -14.22 -11.30
N ILE A 184 -19.49 -14.09 -11.98
CA ILE A 184 -18.19 -13.96 -11.32
C ILE A 184 -17.94 -12.50 -10.93
N LYS A 185 -17.66 -12.27 -9.66
CA LYS A 185 -17.16 -10.98 -9.16
C LYS A 185 -15.64 -11.01 -9.16
N TYR A 186 -15.02 -10.50 -10.22
CA TYR A 186 -13.58 -10.29 -10.23
C TYR A 186 -13.18 -9.27 -9.16
N LEU A 187 -12.10 -9.58 -8.43
CA LEU A 187 -11.55 -8.70 -7.42
C LEU A 187 -10.30 -8.01 -7.98
N ARG A 188 -10.34 -6.68 -8.00
CA ARG A 188 -9.18 -5.85 -8.32
C ARG A 188 -8.34 -5.67 -7.07
N HIS A 189 -7.08 -6.06 -7.13
CA HIS A 189 -6.11 -5.81 -6.09
C HIS A 189 -5.77 -4.31 -6.01
N GLN A 190 -5.65 -3.79 -4.78
CA GLN A 190 -5.17 -2.44 -4.49
C GLN A 190 -3.77 -2.50 -3.89
N GLY A 191 -2.83 -1.75 -4.47
CA GLY A 191 -1.39 -1.86 -4.23
C GLY A 191 -0.89 -1.37 -2.86
N VAL A 192 -1.75 -1.26 -1.85
CA VAL A 192 -1.37 -0.94 -0.48
C VAL A 192 -1.12 -2.20 0.33
N TYR A 193 -0.03 -2.22 1.10
CA TYR A 193 0.34 -3.38 1.91
C TYR A 193 0.65 -2.99 3.34
N GLY A 194 0.23 -3.83 4.28
CA GLY A 194 0.70 -3.81 5.65
C GLY A 194 1.59 -5.03 5.92
N PHE A 195 2.70 -4.81 6.59
CA PHE A 195 3.66 -5.85 6.96
C PHE A 195 3.92 -5.84 8.46
N ARG A 196 4.16 -7.03 9.03
CA ARG A 196 4.95 -7.11 10.26
C ARG A 196 6.39 -6.75 9.95
N ARG A 197 7.06 -6.05 10.89
CA ARG A 197 8.45 -5.63 10.72
C ARG A 197 9.36 -6.78 10.29
N LYS A 198 9.29 -7.92 10.99
CA LYS A 198 10.13 -9.09 10.69
C LYS A 198 9.90 -9.56 9.26
N THR A 199 8.65 -9.73 8.87
CA THR A 199 8.26 -10.22 7.55
C THR A 199 8.73 -9.29 6.44
N LEU A 200 8.60 -7.95 6.59
CA LEU A 200 9.14 -6.99 5.63
C LEU A 200 10.65 -7.14 5.45
N LEU A 201 11.39 -7.25 6.57
CA LEU A 201 12.85 -7.36 6.53
C LEU A 201 13.34 -8.70 5.98
N ASP A 202 12.56 -9.75 6.10
CA ASP A 202 12.85 -11.05 5.50
C ASP A 202 12.46 -11.06 4.01
N PHE A 203 11.31 -10.49 3.67
CA PHE A 203 10.83 -10.37 2.28
C PHE A 203 11.88 -9.76 1.34
N VAL A 204 12.53 -8.68 1.74
CA VAL A 204 13.53 -8.01 0.89
C VAL A 204 14.87 -8.75 0.80
N LYS A 205 15.07 -9.83 1.55
CA LYS A 205 16.22 -10.73 1.42
C LYS A 205 15.98 -11.85 0.40
N TRP A 206 14.72 -12.19 0.14
CA TRP A 206 14.38 -13.24 -0.80
C TRP A 206 14.67 -12.79 -2.23
N LYS A 207 15.20 -13.70 -3.02
CA LYS A 207 15.39 -13.48 -4.46
C LYS A 207 14.02 -13.41 -5.15
N PRO A 208 13.92 -12.61 -6.23
CA PRO A 208 12.71 -12.63 -7.07
C PRO A 208 12.35 -14.04 -7.50
N SER A 209 11.10 -14.43 -7.24
CA SER A 209 10.61 -15.79 -7.45
C SER A 209 10.17 -16.04 -8.91
N PRO A 210 9.98 -17.30 -9.36
CA PRO A 210 9.52 -17.60 -10.71
C PRO A 210 8.20 -16.95 -11.10
N LEU A 211 7.16 -17.04 -10.25
CA LEU A 211 5.87 -16.45 -10.53
C LEU A 211 5.91 -14.91 -10.48
N GLU A 212 6.67 -14.34 -9.55
CA GLU A 212 6.91 -12.90 -9.52
C GLU A 212 7.50 -12.39 -10.83
N ARG A 213 8.50 -13.09 -11.38
CA ARG A 213 9.11 -12.72 -12.66
C ARG A 213 8.15 -12.87 -13.84
N ALA A 214 7.35 -13.94 -13.85
CA ALA A 214 6.40 -14.20 -14.91
C ALA A 214 5.30 -13.14 -14.97
N GLU A 215 4.72 -12.79 -13.83
CA GLU A 215 3.61 -11.83 -13.74
C GLU A 215 4.10 -10.38 -13.51
N SER A 216 5.39 -10.17 -13.18
CA SER A 216 5.92 -8.88 -12.68
C SER A 216 5.09 -8.36 -11.50
N LEU A 217 4.84 -9.22 -10.53
CA LEU A 217 4.03 -8.99 -9.33
C LEU A 217 4.83 -9.40 -8.09
N GLU A 218 5.38 -8.41 -7.37
CA GLU A 218 6.28 -8.60 -6.23
C GLU A 218 5.65 -9.45 -5.11
N GLN A 219 4.35 -9.31 -4.87
CA GLN A 219 3.64 -10.04 -3.81
C GLN A 219 3.58 -11.56 -4.02
N LEU A 220 3.78 -12.06 -5.23
CA LEU A 220 3.87 -13.49 -5.50
C LEU A 220 5.08 -14.13 -4.82
N ARG A 221 6.17 -13.37 -4.62
CA ARG A 221 7.32 -13.80 -3.84
C ARG A 221 6.93 -14.22 -2.42
N ALA A 222 5.99 -13.51 -1.78
CA ALA A 222 5.50 -13.90 -0.46
C ALA A 222 4.77 -15.25 -0.50
N LEU A 223 3.86 -15.44 -1.45
CA LEU A 223 3.11 -16.70 -1.61
C LEU A 223 4.04 -17.88 -1.88
N GLU A 224 5.04 -17.72 -2.78
CA GLU A 224 6.01 -18.77 -3.11
C GLU A 224 6.96 -19.09 -1.95
N ASN A 225 7.14 -18.18 -0.99
CA ASN A 225 7.86 -18.43 0.27
C ASN A 225 6.95 -18.91 1.41
N GLY A 226 5.70 -19.26 1.13
CA GLY A 226 4.75 -19.80 2.12
C GLY A 226 4.18 -18.77 3.08
N VAL A 227 4.37 -17.48 2.82
CA VAL A 227 3.83 -16.41 3.66
C VAL A 227 2.39 -16.10 3.28
N MET A 228 1.51 -16.14 4.27
CA MET A 228 0.10 -15.83 4.09
C MET A 228 -0.09 -14.32 3.83
N VAL A 229 -0.77 -14.00 2.74
CA VAL A 229 -1.22 -12.63 2.44
C VAL A 229 -2.73 -12.57 2.69
N HIS A 230 -3.15 -11.81 3.69
CA HIS A 230 -4.56 -11.58 3.97
C HIS A 230 -5.09 -10.40 3.13
N VAL A 231 -6.29 -10.55 2.57
CA VAL A 231 -6.90 -9.55 1.66
C VAL A 231 -8.16 -8.97 2.31
N LEU A 232 -8.14 -7.68 2.59
CA LEU A 232 -9.33 -6.96 3.04
C LEU A 232 -10.24 -6.63 1.86
N LEU A 233 -11.46 -7.12 1.89
CA LEU A 233 -12.44 -6.76 0.88
C LEU A 233 -13.05 -5.39 1.18
N MET A 234 -12.96 -4.50 0.17
CA MET A 234 -13.52 -3.15 0.19
C MET A 234 -14.71 -3.08 -0.76
N LYS A 235 -15.61 -2.14 -0.51
CA LYS A 235 -16.73 -1.87 -1.44
C LYS A 235 -16.25 -1.18 -2.71
N HIS A 236 -15.29 -0.29 -2.58
CA HIS A 236 -14.70 0.51 -3.66
C HIS A 236 -13.19 0.62 -3.45
N GLY A 237 -12.45 0.89 -4.52
CA GLY A 237 -11.03 1.20 -4.47
C GLY A 237 -10.73 2.65 -4.82
N SER A 238 -9.51 3.09 -4.51
CA SER A 238 -8.99 4.37 -4.97
C SER A 238 -8.35 4.23 -6.36
N PRO A 239 -8.65 5.15 -7.30
CA PRO A 239 -7.93 5.17 -8.57
C PRO A 239 -6.50 5.65 -8.38
N GLY A 240 -5.54 4.93 -8.96
CA GLY A 240 -4.16 5.39 -9.09
C GLY A 240 -4.02 6.41 -10.21
N VAL A 241 -2.92 7.16 -10.18
CA VAL A 241 -2.52 8.12 -11.22
C VAL A 241 -1.22 7.61 -11.84
N ASP A 242 -1.31 6.97 -13.01
CA ASP A 242 -0.15 6.42 -13.73
C ASP A 242 0.26 7.25 -14.94
N THR A 243 -0.66 8.00 -15.50
CA THR A 243 -0.49 8.79 -16.71
C THR A 243 -0.97 10.23 -16.52
N PRO A 244 -0.54 11.18 -17.37
CA PRO A 244 -1.11 12.52 -17.37
C PRO A 244 -2.63 12.56 -17.60
N ALA A 245 -3.18 11.58 -18.31
CA ALA A 245 -4.63 11.46 -18.50
C ALA A 245 -5.36 11.14 -17.20
N ASP A 246 -4.78 10.26 -16.37
CA ASP A 246 -5.32 9.94 -15.03
C ASP A 246 -5.29 11.17 -14.12
N ALA A 247 -4.21 11.96 -14.16
CA ALA A 247 -4.09 13.20 -13.42
C ALA A 247 -5.21 14.19 -13.77
N LYS A 248 -5.46 14.41 -15.07
CA LYS A 248 -6.56 15.25 -15.54
C LYS A 248 -7.95 14.71 -15.13
N ALA A 249 -8.13 13.38 -15.15
CA ALA A 249 -9.37 12.75 -14.73
C ALA A 249 -9.62 12.97 -13.24
N LEU A 250 -8.58 12.83 -12.40
CA LEU A 250 -8.64 13.07 -10.96
C LEU A 250 -8.95 14.55 -10.68
N GLU A 251 -8.29 15.48 -11.37
CA GLU A 251 -8.53 16.92 -11.19
C GLU A 251 -10.00 17.28 -11.44
N ARG A 252 -10.59 16.76 -12.54
CA ARG A 252 -12.03 16.91 -12.81
C ARG A 252 -12.91 16.35 -11.69
N LYS A 253 -12.53 15.20 -11.11
CA LYS A 253 -13.26 14.56 -10.00
C LYS A 253 -13.22 15.45 -8.75
N LEU A 254 -12.05 15.97 -8.39
CA LEU A 254 -11.86 16.85 -7.23
C LEU A 254 -12.63 18.17 -7.39
N ALA A 255 -12.58 18.81 -8.56
CA ALA A 255 -13.32 20.03 -8.85
C ALA A 255 -14.85 19.82 -8.72
N ARG A 256 -15.38 18.70 -9.21
CA ARG A 256 -16.82 18.36 -9.05
C ARG A 256 -17.20 18.17 -7.58
N ALA A 257 -16.32 17.51 -6.79
CA ALA A 257 -16.57 17.28 -5.36
C ALA A 257 -16.58 18.61 -4.58
N GLN A 258 -15.69 19.54 -4.93
CA GLN A 258 -15.62 20.87 -4.32
C GLN A 258 -16.86 21.72 -4.61
N ARG A 259 -17.33 21.76 -5.86
CA ARG A 259 -18.58 22.44 -6.23
C ARG A 259 -19.78 21.93 -5.44
N ARG A 260 -19.91 20.61 -5.27
CA ARG A 260 -21.01 20.00 -4.49
C ARG A 260 -20.96 20.33 -3.00
N ARG A 261 -19.80 20.71 -2.44
CA ARG A 261 -19.66 21.14 -1.03
C ARG A 261 -20.03 22.61 -0.83
N ILE A 262 -19.86 23.45 -1.85
CA ILE A 262 -20.19 24.88 -1.82
C ILE A 262 -21.69 25.09 -2.04
N SER A 263 -22.36 24.18 -2.76
CA SER A 263 -23.80 24.24 -3.05
C SER A 263 -24.71 23.57 -1.99
N ARG A 264 -24.14 23.16 -0.86
CA ARG A 264 -24.83 22.66 0.34
C ARG A 264 -24.59 23.59 1.53
#